data_d1efd6ff51d09327c6e08f2b0ceebbf3
#
_entry.id   d1efd6ff51d09327c6e08f2b0ceebbf3
#
_cell.length_a   1.000
_cell.length_b   1.000
_cell.length_c   1.000
_cell.angle_alpha   90.00
_cell.angle_beta   90.00
_cell.angle_gamma   90.00
#
_symmetry.space_group_name_H-M   'P 1'
#
loop_
_entity.id
_entity.type
_entity.pdbx_description
1 polymer ?
#
loop_
_entity_poly.entity_id
_entity_poly.type
_entity_poly.pdbx_seq_one_letter_code
_entity_poly.pdbx_strand_id
1 'polypeptide(L)'
;VKGLSQFHFISGLPRSGSTLLSAILLQNPRFHAGMTSPVGSLFSSVLQQCSAGSEFGSVIDTDLRRRLLRGLFDSYYADKADKPVIFDTNRQWCARLPALQDLFPQAKTIACVRNVAWVLDSLERLYRANPFENTKLFNDDDERNTVYSRCETLAQRNRLVGFAWTALKEAYYGEHAESLLIVDYDLLSQAPERVMRLVYEFIGEPWFEHDFNHLTYDAPAFDQALGVAGLHKVKPKVAPQVRRTLLPPDLFERFSELSFWRDGSASAANVIRMKTDAALS
;
A
#
# COMPACT_ATOMS: atom_id res chain seq x y z
N VAL A 1 -4.82 -11.06 31.18
CA VAL A 1 -5.54 -10.37 30.12
C VAL A 1 -4.54 -10.23 28.97
N LYS A 2 -4.71 -11.02 27.87
CA LYS A 2 -3.91 -10.79 26.65
C LYS A 2 -4.24 -9.37 26.18
N GLY A 3 -3.22 -8.53 26.06
CA GLY A 3 -3.39 -7.19 25.49
C GLY A 3 -3.98 -7.30 24.09
N LEU A 4 -4.89 -6.39 23.74
CA LEU A 4 -5.41 -6.29 22.38
C LEU A 4 -4.25 -5.92 21.44
N SER A 5 -4.14 -6.60 20.30
CA SER A 5 -3.15 -6.26 19.27
C SER A 5 -3.38 -4.83 18.79
N GLN A 6 -2.31 -4.08 18.62
CA GLN A 6 -2.35 -2.75 17.98
C GLN A 6 -2.36 -2.93 16.47
N PHE A 7 -3.30 -2.28 15.79
CA PHE A 7 -3.37 -2.29 14.33
C PHE A 7 -2.69 -1.07 13.75
N HIS A 8 -1.89 -1.30 12.71
CA HIS A 8 -1.41 -0.29 11.76
C HIS A 8 -1.76 -0.73 10.33
N PHE A 9 -1.66 0.17 9.39
CA PHE A 9 -2.10 -0.07 8.02
C PHE A 9 -0.99 0.22 7.02
N ILE A 10 -0.89 -0.64 5.99
CA ILE A 10 -0.01 -0.40 4.85
C ILE A 10 -0.90 -0.17 3.62
N SER A 11 -0.64 0.92 2.91
CA SER A 11 -1.41 1.34 1.75
C SER A 11 -0.51 1.96 0.67
N GLY A 12 -1.06 2.79 -0.20
CA GLY A 12 -0.32 3.53 -1.22
C GLY A 12 -0.50 2.97 -2.62
N LEU A 13 0.50 3.20 -3.47
CA LEU A 13 0.43 2.84 -4.88
C LEU A 13 0.76 1.36 -5.12
N PRO A 14 0.18 0.73 -6.16
CA PRO A 14 0.60 -0.62 -6.55
C PRO A 14 2.07 -0.60 -6.99
N ARG A 15 2.77 -1.72 -6.83
CA ARG A 15 4.19 -1.87 -7.24
C ARG A 15 5.15 -0.87 -6.61
N SER A 16 4.82 -0.32 -5.46
CA SER A 16 5.59 0.69 -4.72
C SER A 16 6.24 0.16 -3.45
N GLY A 17 6.39 -1.17 -3.32
CA GLY A 17 7.20 -1.78 -2.26
C GLY A 17 6.44 -2.15 -0.99
N SER A 18 5.10 -2.15 -0.96
CA SER A 18 4.33 -2.60 0.22
C SER A 18 4.67 -4.04 0.63
N THR A 19 4.84 -4.95 -0.33
CA THR A 19 5.26 -6.33 -0.04
C THR A 19 6.70 -6.39 0.49
N LEU A 20 7.60 -5.55 -0.01
CA LEU A 20 8.96 -5.43 0.51
C LEU A 20 8.96 -4.93 1.95
N LEU A 21 8.21 -3.86 2.23
CA LEU A 21 8.05 -3.32 3.59
C LEU A 21 7.48 -4.38 4.53
N SER A 22 6.45 -5.10 4.11
CA SER A 22 5.85 -6.19 4.90
C SER A 22 6.85 -7.31 5.18
N ALA A 23 7.68 -7.70 4.20
CA ALA A 23 8.71 -8.71 4.36
C ALA A 23 9.79 -8.29 5.38
N ILE A 24 10.16 -7.01 5.39
CA ILE A 24 11.09 -6.46 6.39
C ILE A 24 10.45 -6.47 7.78
N LEU A 25 9.23 -5.96 7.92
CA LEU A 25 8.51 -5.91 9.20
C LEU A 25 8.28 -7.30 9.82
N LEU A 26 8.04 -8.32 8.99
CA LEU A 26 7.86 -9.71 9.43
C LEU A 26 9.08 -10.32 10.15
N GLN A 27 10.27 -9.78 9.96
CA GLN A 27 11.45 -10.24 10.70
C GLN A 27 11.35 -9.96 12.20
N ASN A 28 10.59 -8.92 12.59
CA ASN A 28 10.35 -8.64 14.01
C ASN A 28 9.31 -9.64 14.55
N PRO A 29 9.66 -10.50 15.53
CA PRO A 29 8.77 -11.52 16.06
C PRO A 29 7.52 -10.95 16.74
N ARG A 30 7.52 -9.69 17.13
CA ARG A 30 6.37 -8.98 17.70
C ARG A 30 5.33 -8.59 16.66
N PHE A 31 5.69 -8.57 15.36
CA PHE A 31 4.86 -8.06 14.29
C PHE A 31 4.24 -9.16 13.44
N HIS A 32 3.06 -8.87 12.93
CA HIS A 32 2.50 -9.53 11.76
C HIS A 32 2.34 -8.52 10.64
N ALA A 33 2.77 -8.88 9.44
CA ALA A 33 2.59 -8.10 8.22
C ALA A 33 2.47 -9.06 7.03
N GLY A 34 1.90 -8.59 5.92
CA GLY A 34 1.72 -9.43 4.75
C GLY A 34 1.36 -8.63 3.50
N MET A 35 1.08 -9.36 2.43
CA MET A 35 0.48 -8.79 1.22
C MET A 35 -0.96 -8.33 1.49
N THR A 36 -1.63 -7.83 0.46
CA THR A 36 -3.04 -7.40 0.51
C THR A 36 -3.94 -8.45 1.17
N SER A 37 -4.64 -8.03 2.23
CA SER A 37 -5.64 -8.84 2.92
C SER A 37 -7.01 -8.74 2.26
N PRO A 38 -7.93 -9.70 2.48
CA PRO A 38 -9.33 -9.59 2.07
C PRO A 38 -10.13 -8.61 2.93
N VAL A 39 -9.58 -8.16 4.08
CA VAL A 39 -10.31 -7.32 5.06
C VAL A 39 -10.82 -6.03 4.43
N GLY A 40 -10.05 -5.41 3.51
CA GLY A 40 -10.51 -4.21 2.80
C GLY A 40 -11.79 -4.40 2.00
N SER A 41 -11.91 -5.52 1.28
CA SER A 41 -13.13 -5.86 0.52
C SER A 41 -14.29 -6.19 1.45
N LEU A 42 -14.06 -6.97 2.49
CA LEU A 42 -15.06 -7.29 3.52
C LEU A 42 -15.53 -6.03 4.23
N PHE A 43 -14.62 -5.14 4.61
CA PHE A 43 -14.92 -3.85 5.21
C PHE A 43 -15.88 -3.03 4.33
N SER A 44 -15.57 -2.91 3.04
CA SER A 44 -16.41 -2.15 2.11
C SER A 44 -17.79 -2.77 1.96
N SER A 45 -17.90 -4.11 1.91
CA SER A 45 -19.16 -4.83 1.82
C SER A 45 -20.02 -4.65 3.08
N VAL A 46 -19.42 -4.81 4.26
CA VAL A 46 -20.12 -4.61 5.53
C VAL A 46 -20.54 -3.15 5.69
N LEU A 47 -19.67 -2.19 5.37
CA LEU A 47 -20.01 -0.77 5.43
C LEU A 47 -21.20 -0.44 4.52
N GLN A 48 -21.25 -0.99 3.31
CA GLN A 48 -22.37 -0.82 2.38
C GLN A 48 -23.67 -1.35 2.97
N GLN A 49 -23.65 -2.56 3.56
CA GLN A 49 -24.84 -3.16 4.18
C GLN A 49 -25.31 -2.41 5.44
N CYS A 50 -24.39 -1.80 6.17
CA CYS A 50 -24.66 -1.05 7.40
C CYS A 50 -24.99 0.43 7.15
N SER A 51 -25.06 0.88 5.90
CA SER A 51 -25.27 2.29 5.54
C SER A 51 -26.73 2.56 5.13
N ALA A 52 -27.11 3.84 5.11
CA ALA A 52 -28.48 4.29 4.86
C ALA A 52 -29.07 3.87 3.49
N GLY A 53 -28.24 3.44 2.53
CA GLY A 53 -28.69 2.88 1.25
C GLY A 53 -29.12 1.41 1.32
N SER A 54 -28.99 0.74 2.47
CA SER A 54 -29.43 -0.63 2.73
C SER A 54 -30.71 -0.63 3.56
N GLU A 55 -31.59 -1.62 3.34
CA GLU A 55 -32.76 -1.82 4.18
C GLU A 55 -32.45 -2.04 5.67
N PHE A 56 -31.25 -2.61 5.95
CA PHE A 56 -30.76 -2.84 7.31
C PHE A 56 -30.13 -1.60 7.94
N GLY A 57 -29.85 -0.55 7.18
CA GLY A 57 -29.22 0.68 7.68
C GLY A 57 -30.04 1.38 8.76
N SER A 58 -31.36 1.19 8.79
CA SER A 58 -32.27 1.77 9.78
C SER A 58 -32.21 1.09 11.15
N VAL A 59 -31.74 -0.17 11.21
CA VAL A 59 -31.67 -0.99 12.45
C VAL A 59 -30.23 -1.13 12.97
N ILE A 60 -29.24 -0.58 12.25
CA ILE A 60 -27.82 -0.61 12.61
C ILE A 60 -27.40 0.79 13.03
N ASP A 61 -27.26 0.99 14.35
CA ASP A 61 -26.73 2.23 14.88
C ASP A 61 -25.20 2.37 14.66
N THR A 62 -24.66 3.53 15.00
CA THR A 62 -23.24 3.83 14.80
C THR A 62 -22.34 2.92 15.64
N ASP A 63 -22.74 2.58 16.86
CA ASP A 63 -21.94 1.75 17.75
C ASP A 63 -21.90 0.29 17.30
N LEU A 64 -23.04 -0.24 16.84
CA LEU A 64 -23.10 -1.58 16.23
C LEU A 64 -22.26 -1.63 14.95
N ARG A 65 -22.34 -0.60 14.11
CA ARG A 65 -21.52 -0.49 12.89
C ARG A 65 -20.01 -0.52 13.21
N ARG A 66 -19.56 0.25 14.20
CA ARG A 66 -18.16 0.22 14.67
C ARG A 66 -17.76 -1.17 15.16
N ARG A 67 -18.57 -1.82 15.97
CA ARG A 67 -18.29 -3.19 16.46
C ARG A 67 -18.20 -4.20 15.32
N LEU A 68 -19.10 -4.14 14.34
CA LEU A 68 -19.08 -5.03 13.19
C LEU A 68 -17.82 -4.83 12.34
N LEU A 69 -17.48 -3.58 12.03
CA LEU A 69 -16.29 -3.26 11.24
C LEU A 69 -15.00 -3.63 11.98
N ARG A 70 -14.90 -3.34 13.29
CA ARG A 70 -13.75 -3.74 14.11
C ARG A 70 -13.66 -5.27 14.21
N GLY A 71 -14.78 -5.93 14.39
CA GLY A 71 -14.87 -7.39 14.49
C GLY A 71 -14.34 -8.13 13.25
N LEU A 72 -14.32 -7.51 12.07
CA LEU A 72 -13.68 -8.07 10.88
C LEU A 72 -12.18 -8.26 11.09
N PHE A 73 -11.51 -7.27 11.65
CA PHE A 73 -10.07 -7.33 11.95
C PHE A 73 -9.79 -8.34 13.05
N ASP A 74 -10.53 -8.29 14.15
CA ASP A 74 -10.37 -9.20 15.28
C ASP A 74 -10.58 -10.66 14.86
N SER A 75 -11.59 -10.94 14.01
CA SER A 75 -11.87 -12.28 13.50
C SER A 75 -10.86 -12.75 12.47
N TYR A 76 -10.46 -11.89 11.54
CA TYR A 76 -9.50 -12.26 10.50
C TYR A 76 -8.12 -12.54 11.06
N TYR A 77 -7.70 -11.78 12.08
CA TYR A 77 -6.39 -11.93 12.73
C TYR A 77 -6.43 -12.72 14.05
N ALA A 78 -7.49 -13.49 14.30
CA ALA A 78 -7.64 -14.26 15.54
C ALA A 78 -6.48 -15.27 15.76
N ASP A 79 -5.94 -15.84 14.66
CA ASP A 79 -4.78 -16.74 14.70
C ASP A 79 -3.43 -16.02 14.90
N LYS A 80 -3.43 -14.68 14.87
CA LYS A 80 -2.28 -13.81 15.13
C LYS A 80 -2.42 -13.01 16.43
N ALA A 81 -3.34 -13.40 17.32
CA ALA A 81 -3.57 -12.73 18.59
C ALA A 81 -2.39 -12.78 19.58
N ASP A 82 -1.32 -13.55 19.27
CA ASP A 82 -0.04 -13.54 19.95
C ASP A 82 0.88 -12.39 19.55
N LYS A 83 0.57 -11.70 18.45
CA LYS A 83 1.35 -10.58 17.92
C LYS A 83 0.89 -9.25 18.52
N PRO A 84 1.76 -8.52 19.24
CA PRO A 84 1.41 -7.20 19.78
C PRO A 84 1.03 -6.18 18.71
N VAL A 85 1.62 -6.28 17.50
CA VAL A 85 1.39 -5.33 16.40
C VAL A 85 1.02 -6.07 15.13
N ILE A 86 -0.06 -5.65 14.49
CA ILE A 86 -0.56 -6.19 13.22
C ILE A 86 -0.62 -5.08 12.18
N PHE A 87 0.01 -5.31 11.04
CA PHE A 87 -0.08 -4.46 9.86
C PHE A 87 -1.02 -5.09 8.83
N ASP A 88 -2.16 -4.47 8.61
CA ASP A 88 -3.04 -4.88 7.51
C ASP A 88 -2.72 -4.10 6.24
N THR A 89 -2.52 -4.81 5.13
CA THR A 89 -2.14 -4.21 3.86
C THR A 89 -3.33 -4.18 2.90
N ASN A 90 -3.77 -2.98 2.52
CA ASN A 90 -4.76 -2.80 1.46
C ASN A 90 -4.68 -1.38 0.86
N ARG A 91 -4.81 -1.26 -0.46
CA ARG A 91 -4.83 0.05 -1.16
C ARG A 91 -6.00 0.93 -0.75
N GLN A 92 -7.09 0.35 -0.26
CA GLN A 92 -8.26 1.10 0.17
C GLN A 92 -8.04 1.91 1.45
N TRP A 93 -7.02 1.59 2.24
CA TRP A 93 -6.85 2.21 3.55
C TRP A 93 -6.62 3.72 3.48
N CYS A 94 -5.95 4.22 2.45
CA CYS A 94 -5.87 5.67 2.23
C CYS A 94 -7.25 6.29 2.02
N ALA A 95 -8.16 5.66 1.26
CA ALA A 95 -9.52 6.14 1.06
C ALA A 95 -10.42 5.95 2.30
N ARG A 96 -9.97 5.21 3.31
CA ARG A 96 -10.72 4.89 4.53
C ARG A 96 -10.06 5.45 5.79
N LEU A 97 -9.09 6.33 5.63
CA LEU A 97 -8.31 6.87 6.74
C LEU A 97 -9.16 7.44 7.89
N PRO A 98 -10.21 8.25 7.65
CA PRO A 98 -11.08 8.72 8.72
C PRO A 98 -11.77 7.61 9.49
N ALA A 99 -12.29 6.58 8.79
CA ALA A 99 -12.94 5.44 9.43
C ALA A 99 -11.95 4.60 10.25
N LEU A 100 -10.71 4.44 9.75
CA LEU A 100 -9.67 3.73 10.48
C LEU A 100 -9.25 4.47 11.74
N GLN A 101 -9.16 5.80 11.71
CA GLN A 101 -8.86 6.62 12.88
C GLN A 101 -9.98 6.58 13.94
N ASP A 102 -11.25 6.51 13.50
CA ASP A 102 -12.39 6.31 14.41
C ASP A 102 -12.38 4.94 15.08
N LEU A 103 -12.07 3.87 14.32
CA LEU A 103 -12.03 2.48 14.83
C LEU A 103 -10.76 2.18 15.65
N PHE A 104 -9.65 2.75 15.27
CA PHE A 104 -8.31 2.53 15.82
C PHE A 104 -7.57 3.86 16.02
N PRO A 105 -7.89 4.64 17.06
CA PRO A 105 -7.36 6.02 17.23
C PRO A 105 -5.83 6.11 17.31
N GLN A 106 -5.15 5.03 17.71
CA GLN A 106 -3.68 4.97 17.77
C GLN A 106 -3.03 4.41 16.50
N ALA A 107 -3.84 4.02 15.50
CA ALA A 107 -3.32 3.43 14.29
C ALA A 107 -2.54 4.46 13.46
N LYS A 108 -1.48 3.97 12.83
CA LYS A 108 -0.71 4.69 11.82
C LYS A 108 -0.90 4.03 10.46
N THR A 109 -0.89 4.82 9.40
CA THR A 109 -0.97 4.33 8.02
C THR A 109 0.33 4.64 7.29
N ILE A 110 0.97 3.62 6.75
CA ILE A 110 2.19 3.74 5.97
C ILE A 110 1.81 3.60 4.49
N ALA A 111 1.96 4.67 3.72
CA ALA A 111 1.69 4.66 2.29
C ALA A 111 2.99 4.49 1.52
N CYS A 112 3.14 3.33 0.86
CA CYS A 112 4.25 3.07 -0.04
C CYS A 112 4.00 3.79 -1.37
N VAL A 113 4.96 4.60 -1.79
CA VAL A 113 4.90 5.35 -3.04
C VAL A 113 6.09 5.08 -3.92
N ARG A 114 5.93 5.35 -5.19
CA ARG A 114 6.97 5.33 -6.22
C ARG A 114 6.56 6.28 -7.32
N ASN A 115 7.52 6.85 -8.06
CA ASN A 115 7.22 7.60 -9.27
C ASN A 115 6.22 6.81 -10.14
N VAL A 116 5.10 7.46 -10.52
CA VAL A 116 3.97 6.79 -11.18
C VAL A 116 4.35 6.16 -12.53
N ALA A 117 5.28 6.78 -13.27
CA ALA A 117 5.80 6.17 -14.49
C ALA A 117 6.50 4.83 -14.23
N TRP A 118 7.26 4.70 -13.13
CA TRP A 118 7.87 3.43 -12.73
C TRP A 118 6.86 2.41 -12.21
N VAL A 119 5.74 2.84 -11.65
CA VAL A 119 4.61 1.95 -11.31
C VAL A 119 4.03 1.34 -12.58
N LEU A 120 3.72 2.18 -13.58
CA LEU A 120 3.19 1.74 -14.88
C LEU A 120 4.21 0.89 -15.65
N ASP A 121 5.50 1.25 -15.67
CA ASP A 121 6.57 0.43 -16.23
C ASP A 121 6.61 -0.97 -15.59
N SER A 122 6.43 -1.05 -14.28
CA SER A 122 6.40 -2.34 -13.58
C SER A 122 5.20 -3.20 -13.99
N LEU A 123 4.03 -2.61 -14.19
CA LEU A 123 2.82 -3.31 -14.65
C LEU A 123 2.94 -3.70 -16.12
N GLU A 124 3.50 -2.84 -16.97
CA GLU A 124 3.78 -3.15 -18.37
C GLU A 124 4.74 -4.34 -18.53
N ARG A 125 5.76 -4.43 -17.66
CA ARG A 125 6.66 -5.61 -17.64
C ARG A 125 5.93 -6.89 -17.28
N LEU A 126 5.02 -6.85 -16.31
CA LEU A 126 4.20 -8.01 -15.96
C LEU A 126 3.30 -8.45 -17.13
N TYR A 127 2.68 -7.47 -17.79
CA TYR A 127 1.88 -7.73 -18.99
C TYR A 127 2.70 -8.41 -20.10
N ARG A 128 3.88 -7.85 -20.43
CA ARG A 128 4.75 -8.38 -21.48
C ARG A 128 5.39 -9.71 -21.15
N ALA A 129 5.50 -10.06 -19.87
CA ALA A 129 6.04 -11.37 -19.47
C ALA A 129 5.11 -12.53 -19.83
N ASN A 130 3.80 -12.27 -20.02
CA ASN A 130 2.79 -13.27 -20.37
C ASN A 130 1.94 -12.79 -21.56
N PRO A 131 2.52 -12.68 -22.78
CA PRO A 131 1.86 -12.06 -23.93
C PRO A 131 0.67 -12.87 -24.47
N PHE A 132 0.55 -14.14 -24.07
CA PHE A 132 -0.54 -15.03 -24.48
C PHE A 132 -1.63 -15.19 -23.40
N GLU A 133 -1.52 -14.49 -22.28
CA GLU A 133 -2.51 -14.50 -21.22
C GLU A 133 -3.22 -13.14 -21.11
N ASN A 134 -4.55 -13.18 -21.11
CA ASN A 134 -5.35 -12.02 -20.79
C ASN A 134 -5.42 -11.84 -19.27
N THR A 135 -4.67 -10.89 -18.75
CA THR A 135 -4.73 -10.56 -17.33
C THR A 135 -6.05 -9.89 -16.96
N LYS A 136 -6.50 -10.06 -15.73
CA LYS A 136 -7.68 -9.35 -15.17
C LYS A 136 -7.48 -7.83 -14.98
N LEU A 137 -6.32 -7.31 -15.38
CA LEU A 137 -6.03 -5.87 -15.33
C LEU A 137 -6.81 -5.08 -16.39
N PHE A 138 -7.22 -5.76 -17.48
CA PHE A 138 -7.90 -5.15 -18.63
C PHE A 138 -9.17 -5.93 -18.96
N ASN A 139 -10.23 -5.24 -19.33
CA ASN A 139 -11.53 -5.83 -19.61
C ASN A 139 -11.63 -6.38 -21.05
N ASP A 140 -11.05 -5.66 -22.00
CA ASP A 140 -11.20 -5.91 -23.43
C ASP A 140 -9.90 -5.64 -24.20
N ASP A 141 -9.94 -5.83 -25.52
CA ASP A 141 -8.78 -5.67 -26.38
C ASP A 141 -8.41 -4.18 -26.60
N ASP A 142 -9.38 -3.28 -26.56
CA ASP A 142 -9.11 -1.84 -26.71
C ASP A 142 -8.23 -1.33 -25.56
N GLU A 143 -8.48 -1.84 -24.37
CA GLU A 143 -7.65 -1.54 -23.19
C GLU A 143 -6.24 -2.16 -23.28
N ARG A 144 -6.08 -3.33 -23.97
CA ARG A 144 -4.82 -4.12 -24.02
C ARG A 144 -3.91 -3.78 -25.17
N ASN A 145 -4.45 -3.28 -26.31
CA ASN A 145 -3.76 -3.33 -27.60
C ASN A 145 -2.42 -2.60 -27.64
N THR A 146 -2.29 -1.48 -26.95
CA THR A 146 -1.07 -0.67 -26.98
C THR A 146 -0.57 -0.36 -25.60
N VAL A 147 0.71 0.00 -25.48
CA VAL A 147 1.24 0.53 -24.20
C VAL A 147 0.53 1.81 -23.77
N TYR A 148 0.06 2.60 -24.74
CA TYR A 148 -0.70 3.83 -24.49
C TYR A 148 -2.05 3.50 -23.86
N SER A 149 -2.87 2.64 -24.51
CA SER A 149 -4.18 2.25 -23.98
C SER A 149 -4.07 1.58 -22.61
N ARG A 150 -3.07 0.71 -22.41
CA ARG A 150 -2.82 0.07 -21.11
C ARG A 150 -2.49 1.07 -20.01
N CYS A 151 -1.60 2.01 -20.25
CA CYS A 151 -1.26 3.04 -19.28
C CYS A 151 -2.43 3.97 -18.97
N GLU A 152 -3.18 4.41 -19.99
CA GLU A 152 -4.37 5.25 -19.81
C GLU A 152 -5.43 4.52 -18.99
N THR A 153 -5.72 3.26 -19.32
CA THR A 153 -6.70 2.45 -18.59
C THR A 153 -6.30 2.28 -17.13
N LEU A 154 -5.05 1.91 -16.84
CA LEU A 154 -4.59 1.73 -15.46
C LEU A 154 -4.63 3.04 -14.65
N ALA A 155 -4.45 4.19 -15.30
CA ALA A 155 -4.47 5.51 -14.67
C ALA A 155 -5.88 6.10 -14.51
N GLN A 156 -6.93 5.49 -15.08
CA GLN A 156 -8.31 5.93 -14.86
C GLN A 156 -8.69 5.88 -13.39
N ARG A 157 -9.54 6.81 -12.94
CA ARG A 157 -9.93 7.03 -11.55
C ARG A 157 -10.45 5.76 -10.82
N ASN A 158 -11.13 4.88 -11.53
CA ASN A 158 -11.72 3.64 -11.00
C ASN A 158 -10.85 2.39 -11.26
N ARG A 159 -9.63 2.58 -11.80
CA ARG A 159 -8.71 1.49 -12.13
C ARG A 159 -7.54 1.43 -11.14
N LEU A 160 -6.72 0.41 -11.29
CA LEU A 160 -5.70 0.00 -10.30
C LEU A 160 -4.80 1.14 -9.82
N VAL A 161 -4.23 1.92 -10.74
CA VAL A 161 -3.28 3.00 -10.40
C VAL A 161 -4.04 4.27 -10.04
N GLY A 162 -5.01 4.67 -10.85
CA GLY A 162 -5.75 5.91 -10.64
C GLY A 162 -6.56 5.93 -9.35
N PHE A 163 -7.20 4.80 -8.97
CA PHE A 163 -7.87 4.68 -7.67
C PHE A 163 -6.87 4.85 -6.52
N ALA A 164 -5.75 4.13 -6.56
CA ALA A 164 -4.75 4.18 -5.49
C ALA A 164 -4.13 5.59 -5.37
N TRP A 165 -3.90 6.26 -6.51
CA TRP A 165 -3.36 7.62 -6.55
C TRP A 165 -4.34 8.65 -5.98
N THR A 166 -5.64 8.58 -6.34
CA THR A 166 -6.66 9.49 -5.81
C THR A 166 -6.91 9.26 -4.33
N ALA A 167 -6.98 8.01 -3.88
CA ALA A 167 -7.11 7.65 -2.48
C ALA A 167 -5.93 8.16 -1.63
N LEU A 168 -4.70 8.01 -2.15
CA LEU A 168 -3.51 8.53 -1.49
C LEU A 168 -3.53 10.07 -1.40
N LYS A 169 -3.96 10.73 -2.48
CA LYS A 169 -4.04 12.20 -2.53
C LYS A 169 -5.08 12.74 -1.55
N GLU A 170 -6.21 12.07 -1.42
CA GLU A 170 -7.23 12.34 -0.40
C GLU A 170 -6.67 12.23 1.02
N ALA A 171 -6.01 11.11 1.35
CA ALA A 171 -5.39 10.91 2.66
C ALA A 171 -4.28 11.95 2.95
N TYR A 172 -3.50 12.28 1.93
CA TYR A 172 -2.36 13.20 2.05
C TYR A 172 -2.78 14.63 2.39
N TYR A 173 -3.88 15.13 1.81
CA TYR A 173 -4.41 16.46 2.07
C TYR A 173 -5.58 16.48 3.06
N GLY A 174 -5.98 15.31 3.56
CA GLY A 174 -7.13 15.15 4.44
C GLY A 174 -6.87 15.48 5.89
N GLU A 175 -7.93 15.47 6.68
CA GLU A 175 -7.96 15.84 8.09
C GLU A 175 -7.03 14.99 8.98
N HIS A 176 -6.79 13.73 8.62
CA HIS A 176 -5.97 12.80 9.39
C HIS A 176 -4.57 12.56 8.78
N ALA A 177 -4.07 13.52 8.00
CA ALA A 177 -2.79 13.39 7.31
C ALA A 177 -1.61 13.18 8.28
N GLU A 178 -1.68 13.64 9.53
CA GLU A 178 -0.65 13.41 10.56
C GLU A 178 -0.51 11.93 10.96
N SER A 179 -1.54 11.11 10.70
CA SER A 179 -1.49 9.66 10.89
C SER A 179 -0.91 8.90 9.70
N LEU A 180 -0.51 9.62 8.63
CA LEU A 180 0.03 9.07 7.39
C LEU A 180 1.55 9.27 7.31
N LEU A 181 2.27 8.21 6.98
CA LEU A 181 3.68 8.23 6.63
C LEU A 181 3.87 7.83 5.17
N ILE A 182 4.52 8.67 4.39
CA ILE A 182 4.91 8.37 3.01
C ILE A 182 6.29 7.74 2.99
N VAL A 183 6.37 6.52 2.43
CA VAL A 183 7.61 5.76 2.24
C VAL A 183 7.85 5.57 0.75
N ASP A 184 8.86 6.25 0.21
CA ASP A 184 9.26 6.11 -1.18
C ASP A 184 10.07 4.83 -1.38
N TYR A 185 9.69 4.01 -2.39
CA TYR A 185 10.33 2.74 -2.72
C TYR A 185 11.83 2.91 -3.03
N ASP A 186 12.19 3.98 -3.73
CA ASP A 186 13.58 4.18 -4.14
C ASP A 186 14.44 4.52 -2.91
N LEU A 187 13.91 5.30 -1.95
CA LEU A 187 14.58 5.54 -0.67
C LEU A 187 14.67 4.27 0.19
N LEU A 188 13.59 3.49 0.29
CA LEU A 188 13.61 2.22 1.01
C LEU A 188 14.64 1.25 0.43
N SER A 189 14.81 1.24 -0.91
CA SER A 189 15.77 0.37 -1.58
C SER A 189 17.21 0.83 -1.41
N GLN A 190 17.45 2.16 -1.33
CA GLN A 190 18.79 2.76 -1.24
C GLN A 190 19.32 2.79 0.19
N ALA A 191 18.47 3.08 1.17
CA ALA A 191 18.84 3.25 2.57
C ALA A 191 17.81 2.56 3.50
N PRO A 192 17.66 1.22 3.41
CA PRO A 192 16.59 0.49 4.10
C PRO A 192 16.64 0.67 5.61
N GLU A 193 17.80 0.59 6.25
CA GLU A 193 17.92 0.76 7.69
C GLU A 193 17.44 2.14 8.14
N ARG A 194 17.88 3.21 7.47
CA ARG A 194 17.47 4.58 7.79
C ARG A 194 15.98 4.79 7.64
N VAL A 195 15.39 4.29 6.55
CA VAL A 195 13.96 4.37 6.32
C VAL A 195 13.19 3.59 7.38
N MET A 196 13.62 2.38 7.72
CA MET A 196 12.97 1.56 8.74
C MET A 196 13.06 2.17 10.13
N ARG A 197 14.18 2.82 10.51
CA ARG A 197 14.26 3.56 11.80
C ARG A 197 13.19 4.64 11.90
N LEU A 198 12.96 5.40 10.82
CA LEU A 198 11.88 6.41 10.77
C LEU A 198 10.48 5.78 10.80
N VAL A 199 10.30 4.60 10.17
CA VAL A 199 9.04 3.84 10.29
C VAL A 199 8.77 3.44 11.74
N TYR A 200 9.78 2.90 12.45
CA TYR A 200 9.65 2.51 13.85
C TYR A 200 9.37 3.71 14.77
N GLU A 201 10.04 4.82 14.56
CA GLU A 201 9.78 6.08 15.27
C GLU A 201 8.32 6.53 15.05
N PHE A 202 7.83 6.49 13.81
CA PHE A 202 6.47 6.90 13.47
C PHE A 202 5.39 6.03 14.10
N ILE A 203 5.60 4.71 14.16
CA ILE A 203 4.65 3.77 14.79
C ILE A 203 4.82 3.68 16.31
N GLY A 204 5.86 4.28 16.87
CA GLY A 204 6.13 4.28 18.32
C GLY A 204 6.64 2.96 18.88
N GLU A 205 7.27 2.12 18.05
CA GLU A 205 7.80 0.81 18.45
C GLU A 205 9.32 0.86 18.64
N PRO A 206 9.89 0.09 19.60
CA PRO A 206 11.33 0.00 19.77
C PRO A 206 11.99 -0.64 18.56
N TRP A 207 13.18 -0.12 18.18
CA TRP A 207 13.95 -0.62 17.06
C TRP A 207 14.25 -2.12 17.17
N PHE A 208 14.09 -2.83 16.06
CA PHE A 208 14.50 -4.22 15.86
C PHE A 208 15.56 -4.28 14.75
N GLU A 209 16.63 -5.02 14.95
CA GLU A 209 17.70 -5.16 13.96
C GLU A 209 17.25 -6.08 12.81
N HIS A 210 17.16 -5.52 11.61
CA HIS A 210 16.71 -6.23 10.42
C HIS A 210 17.87 -6.72 9.56
N ASP A 211 17.72 -7.89 8.95
CA ASP A 211 18.61 -8.37 7.88
C ASP A 211 18.04 -7.99 6.50
N PHE A 212 18.67 -7.00 5.87
CA PHE A 212 18.28 -6.52 4.55
C PHE A 212 18.87 -7.33 3.39
N ASN A 213 19.65 -8.36 3.66
CA ASN A 213 20.30 -9.21 2.65
C ASN A 213 19.63 -10.57 2.49
N HIS A 214 18.82 -11.01 3.46
CA HIS A 214 18.19 -12.33 3.45
C HIS A 214 16.68 -12.25 3.71
N LEU A 215 15.98 -11.46 2.90
CA LEU A 215 14.52 -11.40 2.95
C LEU A 215 13.91 -12.65 2.34
N THR A 216 12.85 -13.15 2.97
CA THR A 216 12.05 -14.25 2.44
C THR A 216 10.59 -13.88 2.48
N TYR A 217 9.97 -13.73 1.33
CA TYR A 217 8.54 -13.54 1.18
C TYR A 217 8.07 -13.97 -0.22
N ASP A 218 7.05 -14.79 -0.27
CA ASP A 218 6.41 -15.22 -1.52
C ASP A 218 4.93 -15.56 -1.27
N ALA A 219 4.07 -15.36 -2.26
CA ALA A 219 2.64 -15.66 -2.20
C ALA A 219 2.16 -16.34 -3.49
N PRO A 220 2.73 -17.50 -3.86
CA PRO A 220 2.55 -18.11 -5.17
C PRO A 220 1.09 -18.48 -5.47
N ALA A 221 0.34 -18.99 -4.49
CA ALA A 221 -1.06 -19.36 -4.69
C ALA A 221 -1.96 -18.15 -4.99
N PHE A 222 -1.70 -17.03 -4.34
CA PHE A 222 -2.41 -15.78 -4.58
C PHE A 222 -2.07 -15.19 -5.94
N ASP A 223 -0.78 -15.17 -6.29
CA ASP A 223 -0.29 -14.66 -7.58
C ASP A 223 -0.85 -15.47 -8.75
N GLN A 224 -0.93 -16.79 -8.59
CA GLN A 224 -1.53 -17.70 -9.57
C GLN A 224 -3.04 -17.44 -9.73
N ALA A 225 -3.77 -17.22 -8.64
CA ALA A 225 -5.19 -16.90 -8.69
C ALA A 225 -5.49 -15.58 -9.39
N LEU A 226 -4.54 -14.62 -9.36
CA LEU A 226 -4.61 -13.36 -10.10
C LEU A 226 -4.18 -13.47 -11.57
N GLY A 227 -3.59 -14.59 -11.98
CA GLY A 227 -3.00 -14.75 -13.31
C GLY A 227 -1.70 -13.95 -13.50
N VAL A 228 -0.98 -13.63 -12.42
CA VAL A 228 0.24 -12.82 -12.43
C VAL A 228 1.31 -13.45 -11.54
N ALA A 229 1.96 -14.48 -12.04
CA ALA A 229 2.99 -15.20 -11.27
C ALA A 229 4.14 -14.28 -10.83
N GLY A 230 4.54 -14.40 -9.56
CA GLY A 230 5.66 -13.64 -8.97
C GLY A 230 5.36 -12.17 -8.65
N LEU A 231 4.09 -11.76 -8.65
CA LEU A 231 3.66 -10.40 -8.31
C LEU A 231 4.11 -9.98 -6.90
N HIS A 232 4.00 -10.88 -5.93
CA HIS A 232 4.34 -10.66 -4.52
C HIS A 232 5.66 -11.31 -4.09
N LYS A 233 6.45 -11.83 -5.03
CA LYS A 233 7.77 -12.37 -4.72
C LYS A 233 8.77 -11.25 -4.42
N VAL A 234 9.38 -11.28 -3.24
CA VAL A 234 10.42 -10.35 -2.82
C VAL A 234 11.79 -10.92 -3.14
N LYS A 235 12.71 -10.07 -3.62
CA LYS A 235 14.12 -10.44 -3.79
C LYS A 235 14.79 -10.57 -2.43
N PRO A 236 15.73 -11.51 -2.24
CA PRO A 236 16.41 -11.69 -0.96
C PRO A 236 17.12 -10.44 -0.45
N LYS A 237 17.74 -9.67 -1.34
CA LYS A 237 18.49 -8.46 -1.00
C LYS A 237 17.70 -7.20 -1.33
N VAL A 238 17.61 -6.28 -0.35
CA VAL A 238 17.11 -4.93 -0.58
C VAL A 238 18.18 -4.12 -1.29
N ALA A 239 17.93 -3.75 -2.54
CA ALA A 239 18.86 -2.95 -3.33
C ALA A 239 18.14 -2.17 -4.43
N PRO A 240 18.62 -0.98 -4.80
CA PRO A 240 18.09 -0.22 -5.91
C PRO A 240 18.24 -1.00 -7.22
N GLN A 241 17.26 -0.87 -8.11
CA GLN A 241 17.29 -1.49 -9.42
C GLN A 241 17.42 -0.43 -10.51
N VAL A 242 18.59 -0.41 -11.15
CA VAL A 242 18.80 0.40 -12.34
C VAL A 242 18.30 -0.37 -13.55
N ARG A 243 17.33 0.18 -14.28
CA ARG A 243 16.78 -0.43 -15.49
C ARG A 243 16.30 0.63 -16.48
N ARG A 244 16.25 0.28 -17.75
CA ARG A 244 15.60 1.12 -18.76
C ARG A 244 14.08 0.96 -18.65
N THR A 245 13.36 2.05 -18.84
CA THR A 245 11.90 2.00 -18.94
C THR A 245 11.45 1.31 -20.23
N LEU A 246 10.28 0.65 -20.17
CA LEU A 246 9.56 0.12 -21.33
C LEU A 246 8.54 1.13 -21.87
N LEU A 247 8.28 2.20 -21.12
CA LEU A 247 7.33 3.22 -21.55
C LEU A 247 7.98 4.13 -22.60
N PRO A 248 7.21 4.57 -23.63
CA PRO A 248 7.59 5.67 -24.49
C PRO A 248 7.94 6.93 -23.69
N PRO A 249 8.87 7.78 -24.18
CA PRO A 249 9.34 8.95 -23.44
C PRO A 249 8.24 9.92 -23.00
N ASP A 250 7.27 10.18 -23.88
CA ASP A 250 6.12 11.05 -23.63
C ASP A 250 5.21 10.53 -22.49
N LEU A 251 4.93 9.21 -22.46
CA LEU A 251 4.20 8.59 -21.36
C LEU A 251 5.01 8.65 -20.06
N PHE A 252 6.29 8.36 -20.13
CA PHE A 252 7.15 8.36 -18.94
C PHE A 252 7.22 9.77 -18.32
N GLU A 253 7.42 10.79 -19.11
CA GLU A 253 7.48 12.19 -18.66
C GLU A 253 6.15 12.60 -18.00
N ARG A 254 5.03 12.42 -18.71
CA ARG A 254 3.70 12.78 -18.22
C ARG A 254 3.34 12.13 -16.89
N PHE A 255 3.58 10.82 -16.74
CA PHE A 255 3.25 10.11 -15.51
C PHE A 255 4.25 10.36 -14.38
N SER A 256 5.46 10.82 -14.68
CA SER A 256 6.45 11.20 -13.65
C SER A 256 6.04 12.46 -12.88
N GLU A 257 5.26 13.35 -13.50
CA GLU A 257 4.78 14.59 -12.89
C GLU A 257 3.71 14.36 -11.80
N LEU A 258 3.12 13.17 -11.74
CA LEU A 258 2.03 12.87 -10.79
C LEU A 258 2.49 12.62 -9.34
N SER A 259 3.76 12.86 -9.01
CA SER A 259 4.35 12.59 -7.69
C SER A 259 4.15 13.75 -6.72
N PHE A 260 2.91 14.10 -6.39
CA PHE A 260 2.51 15.25 -5.55
C PHE A 260 3.13 15.23 -4.14
N TRP A 261 3.44 14.08 -3.57
CA TRP A 261 4.05 13.94 -2.24
C TRP A 261 5.49 14.45 -2.16
N ARG A 262 6.10 14.79 -3.29
CA ARG A 262 7.42 15.41 -3.34
C ARG A 262 7.40 16.87 -2.90
N ASP A 263 6.28 17.56 -3.12
CA ASP A 263 6.02 18.89 -2.58
C ASP A 263 5.34 18.78 -1.22
N GLY A 264 6.11 18.90 -0.14
CA GLY A 264 5.62 18.71 1.22
C GLY A 264 5.07 19.96 1.91
N SER A 265 4.91 21.08 1.19
CA SER A 265 4.57 22.36 1.80
C SER A 265 3.09 22.49 2.18
N ALA A 266 2.20 21.65 1.64
CA ALA A 266 0.75 21.80 1.75
C ALA A 266 0.05 20.65 2.51
N SER A 267 0.77 19.79 3.23
CA SER A 267 0.18 18.65 3.93
C SER A 267 0.81 18.43 5.31
N ALA A 268 0.01 17.96 6.25
CA ALA A 268 0.47 17.50 7.56
C ALA A 268 0.99 16.05 7.55
N ALA A 269 1.00 15.37 6.40
CA ALA A 269 1.52 14.02 6.27
C ALA A 269 3.03 13.97 6.52
N ASN A 270 3.48 12.92 7.17
CA ASN A 270 4.89 12.65 7.37
C ASN A 270 5.49 12.09 6.08
N VAL A 271 6.57 12.68 5.58
CA VAL A 271 7.24 12.24 4.36
C VAL A 271 8.70 11.95 4.64
N ILE A 272 9.14 10.72 4.43
CA ILE A 272 10.55 10.36 4.55
C ILE A 272 11.31 11.01 3.38
N ARG A 273 12.30 11.84 3.72
CA ARG A 273 13.18 12.51 2.75
C ARG A 273 14.64 12.24 3.09
N MET A 274 15.47 12.06 2.08
CA MET A 274 16.91 12.16 2.27
C MET A 274 17.23 13.64 2.42
N LYS A 275 17.97 14.03 3.48
CA LYS A 275 18.62 15.34 3.47
C LYS A 275 19.54 15.35 2.25
N THR A 276 19.27 16.18 1.28
CA THR A 276 20.30 16.63 0.34
C THR A 276 21.35 17.28 1.21
N ASP A 277 22.56 16.75 1.23
CA ASP A 277 23.71 17.45 1.80
C ASP A 277 23.72 18.82 1.11
N ALA A 278 23.29 19.84 1.86
CA ALA A 278 23.37 21.21 1.40
C ALA A 278 24.84 21.47 1.14
N ALA A 279 25.14 21.86 -0.07
CA ALA A 279 26.40 22.22 -0.62
C ALA A 279 27.42 22.66 0.44
N LEU A 280 28.53 21.92 0.54
CA LEU A 280 29.79 22.50 0.89
C LEU A 280 30.16 23.49 -0.24
N SER A 281 29.79 24.74 -0.05
CA SER A 281 30.32 25.89 -0.77
C SER A 281 31.35 26.58 0.12
#